data_c9be58a0d90ffa209b9e6e413a694613
#
_entry.id   c9be58a0d90ffa209b9e6e413a694613
#
_cell.length_a   1.000
_cell.length_b   1.000
_cell.length_c   1.000
_cell.angle_alpha   90.00
_cell.angle_beta   90.00
_cell.angle_gamma   90.00
#
_symmetry.space_group_name_H-M   'P 1'
#
loop_
_entity.id
_entity.type
_entity.pdbx_description
1 polymer ?
#
loop_
_entity_poly.entity_id
_entity_poly.type
_entity_poly.pdbx_seq_one_letter_code
_entity_poly.pdbx_strand_id
1 'polypeptide(L)'
;MNIMRRMRTPLLVAALVLVTATGSAQTKPRARDLGVPFDGTPGPLNAITDVSGVEVGMTTIIRGDGALKVGEGPVRTGVTAILPRGKSSGDPVMAGWFSLNGNGEMTGTTWIEEAGFLEGPVFITNTHSVGVVRDTAIAWSVKHNKLFQPWSLPVVAETWDGTLNDINGFHVKAEHVFEALDQARAGRVPEGNVGGGTGMICYEFKCGSGTASRRIGENAGGYTVGVFVQANHGRRSELRIAGVPIGREIPVVRAPGAHEAPELGSIIIVVATNAPLLPHQLQRLARRASLGLARTGATSGNGSGDIFIAFSTANGGAASNQDVAQVSMLSNARISALFGATVEATEEAIVNALVAAETMTGRDGRRIEALPHDRLTLLLKR
;
A
#
# COMPACT_ATOMS: atom_id res chain seq x y z
N MET A 1 86.01 21.29 15.30
CA MET A 1 85.26 21.33 14.06
C MET A 1 84.46 20.03 14.03
N ASN A 2 83.21 20.04 14.65
CA ASN A 2 82.37 18.85 14.80
C ASN A 2 81.13 18.99 13.95
N ILE A 3 81.02 18.09 12.97
CA ILE A 3 79.90 18.03 12.06
C ILE A 3 78.87 17.05 12.67
N MET A 4 77.74 17.57 13.20
CA MET A 4 76.60 16.77 13.63
C MET A 4 75.78 16.31 12.39
N ARG A 5 75.78 15.03 12.12
CA ARG A 5 74.87 14.37 11.17
C ARG A 5 73.48 14.22 11.83
N ARG A 6 72.46 14.93 11.32
CA ARG A 6 71.07 14.73 11.67
C ARG A 6 70.50 13.50 10.92
N MET A 7 70.17 12.45 11.66
CA MET A 7 69.37 11.32 11.15
C MET A 7 67.91 11.76 10.98
N ARG A 8 67.38 11.62 9.80
CA ARG A 8 65.93 11.79 9.52
C ARG A 8 65.26 10.42 9.61
N THR A 9 64.34 10.23 10.59
CA THR A 9 63.49 9.06 10.72
C THR A 9 62.30 9.23 9.76
N PRO A 10 61.92 8.28 8.91
CA PRO A 10 60.73 8.35 8.14
C PRO A 10 59.50 7.97 9.00
N LEU A 11 58.50 8.87 9.07
CA LEU A 11 57.19 8.56 9.58
C LEU A 11 56.44 7.68 8.58
N LEU A 12 56.16 6.42 8.95
CA LEU A 12 55.22 5.58 8.23
C LEU A 12 53.80 6.00 8.64
N VAL A 13 53.06 6.63 7.70
CA VAL A 13 51.61 6.87 7.88
C VAL A 13 50.87 5.61 7.43
N ALA A 14 50.36 4.83 8.36
CA ALA A 14 49.45 3.71 8.08
C ALA A 14 48.09 4.27 7.74
N ALA A 15 47.69 4.24 6.49
CA ALA A 15 46.31 4.55 6.08
C ALA A 15 45.39 3.39 6.47
N LEU A 16 44.55 3.61 7.49
CA LEU A 16 43.48 2.69 7.88
C LEU A 16 42.33 2.80 6.87
N VAL A 17 42.21 1.84 5.97
CA VAL A 17 41.07 1.75 5.04
C VAL A 17 39.90 1.17 5.82
N LEU A 18 38.96 2.04 6.24
CA LEU A 18 37.67 1.63 6.76
C LEU A 18 36.83 1.05 5.60
N VAL A 19 36.78 -0.27 5.47
CA VAL A 19 35.80 -0.96 4.63
C VAL A 19 34.45 -0.88 5.35
N THR A 20 33.62 0.07 4.99
CA THR A 20 32.21 0.08 5.38
C THR A 20 31.52 -1.06 4.62
N ALA A 21 31.29 -2.18 5.30
CA ALA A 21 30.39 -3.22 4.84
C ALA A 21 28.99 -2.62 4.80
N THR A 22 28.56 -2.16 3.63
CA THR A 22 27.14 -1.92 3.37
C THR A 22 26.45 -3.27 3.36
N GLY A 23 25.93 -3.66 4.54
CA GLY A 23 25.05 -4.80 4.66
C GLY A 23 23.86 -4.59 3.71
N SER A 24 23.84 -5.34 2.60
CA SER A 24 22.68 -5.42 1.73
C SER A 24 21.54 -5.97 2.61
N ALA A 25 20.60 -5.11 3.02
CA ALA A 25 19.39 -5.56 3.68
C ALA A 25 18.74 -6.58 2.74
N GLN A 26 18.64 -7.83 3.18
CA GLN A 26 18.05 -8.91 2.40
C GLN A 26 16.63 -8.48 2.02
N THR A 27 16.39 -8.22 0.74
CA THR A 27 15.06 -7.83 0.26
C THR A 27 14.13 -9.01 0.49
N LYS A 28 13.00 -8.76 1.16
CA LYS A 28 11.94 -9.78 1.34
C LYS A 28 11.53 -10.35 -0.02
N PRO A 29 11.29 -11.66 -0.12
CA PRO A 29 10.84 -12.27 -1.38
C PRO A 29 9.46 -11.73 -1.75
N ARG A 30 9.20 -11.64 -3.03
CA ARG A 30 7.89 -11.36 -3.59
C ARG A 30 7.28 -12.64 -4.17
N ALA A 31 6.01 -12.62 -4.48
CA ALA A 31 5.30 -13.81 -4.95
C ALA A 31 5.92 -14.41 -6.22
N ARG A 32 6.40 -13.58 -7.16
CA ARG A 32 7.12 -14.06 -8.36
C ARG A 32 8.44 -14.76 -8.03
N ASP A 33 9.15 -14.32 -6.99
CA ASP A 33 10.40 -14.95 -6.56
C ASP A 33 10.17 -16.37 -6.00
N LEU A 34 8.95 -16.63 -5.52
CA LEU A 34 8.50 -17.97 -5.08
C LEU A 34 7.89 -18.82 -6.21
N GLY A 35 7.90 -18.32 -7.44
CA GLY A 35 7.38 -19.03 -8.61
C GLY A 35 5.86 -18.92 -8.79
N VAL A 36 5.17 -17.99 -8.12
CA VAL A 36 3.73 -17.75 -8.37
C VAL A 36 3.57 -17.18 -9.78
N PRO A 37 2.81 -17.82 -10.67
CA PRO A 37 2.55 -17.29 -12.00
C PRO A 37 1.51 -16.17 -11.95
N PHE A 38 1.79 -15.09 -12.64
CA PHE A 38 0.85 -13.98 -12.83
C PHE A 38 0.84 -13.56 -14.29
N ASP A 39 -0.35 -13.22 -14.78
CA ASP A 39 -0.55 -12.66 -16.12
C ASP A 39 0.00 -11.23 -16.23
N GLY A 40 0.22 -10.81 -17.48
CA GLY A 40 0.65 -9.47 -17.81
C GLY A 40 2.14 -9.18 -17.56
N THR A 41 2.60 -8.06 -18.07
CA THR A 41 4.01 -7.62 -17.97
C THR A 41 4.17 -6.61 -16.83
N PRO A 42 4.91 -6.90 -15.77
CA PRO A 42 5.14 -5.92 -14.70
C PRO A 42 6.01 -4.76 -15.19
N GLY A 43 5.89 -3.61 -14.55
CA GLY A 43 6.84 -2.51 -14.68
C GLY A 43 8.18 -2.84 -14.00
N PRO A 44 9.18 -1.95 -14.13
CA PRO A 44 10.55 -2.20 -13.63
C PRO A 44 10.63 -2.46 -12.12
N LEU A 45 9.75 -1.82 -11.33
CA LEU A 45 9.67 -1.98 -9.88
C LEU A 45 8.57 -2.95 -9.48
N ASN A 46 7.67 -3.25 -10.40
CA ASN A 46 6.42 -3.97 -10.15
C ASN A 46 5.66 -3.38 -8.95
N ALA A 47 5.50 -2.06 -8.94
CA ALA A 47 4.93 -1.29 -7.83
C ALA A 47 4.07 -0.12 -8.36
N ILE A 48 3.23 0.45 -7.51
CA ILE A 48 2.40 1.61 -7.87
C ILE A 48 3.26 2.79 -8.34
N THR A 49 4.48 2.89 -7.86
CA THR A 49 5.47 3.90 -8.22
C THR A 49 6.07 3.73 -9.63
N ASP A 50 5.73 2.69 -10.37
CA ASP A 50 5.99 2.60 -11.81
C ASP A 50 5.13 3.60 -12.61
N VAL A 51 4.05 4.09 -12.03
CA VAL A 51 3.30 5.21 -12.59
C VAL A 51 4.05 6.51 -12.28
N SER A 52 4.50 7.18 -13.33
CA SER A 52 5.33 8.37 -13.20
C SER A 52 4.68 9.46 -12.34
N GLY A 53 5.45 10.02 -11.41
CA GLY A 53 5.03 11.04 -10.45
C GLY A 53 4.50 10.49 -9.14
N VAL A 54 4.13 9.21 -9.06
CA VAL A 54 3.62 8.62 -7.82
C VAL A 54 4.76 8.39 -6.84
N GLU A 55 4.58 8.89 -5.62
CA GLU A 55 5.45 8.65 -4.48
C GLU A 55 4.68 7.98 -3.33
N VAL A 56 5.37 7.13 -2.56
CA VAL A 56 4.80 6.45 -1.39
C VAL A 56 5.71 6.65 -0.19
N GLY A 57 5.11 7.01 0.95
CA GLY A 57 5.78 7.09 2.23
C GLY A 57 5.00 6.36 3.32
N MET A 58 5.73 5.85 4.31
CA MET A 58 5.15 5.01 5.36
C MET A 58 5.79 5.28 6.71
N THR A 59 4.98 5.31 7.76
CA THR A 59 5.43 5.25 9.14
C THR A 59 4.87 4.01 9.80
N THR A 60 5.76 3.20 10.37
CA THR A 60 5.43 1.93 11.05
C THR A 60 5.63 2.10 12.54
N ILE A 61 4.62 1.74 13.34
CA ILE A 61 4.64 1.86 14.80
C ILE A 61 4.53 0.48 15.43
N ILE A 62 5.65 -0.03 15.95
CA ILE A 62 5.73 -1.31 16.65
C ILE A 62 6.38 -1.05 18.00
N ARG A 63 5.64 -1.27 19.10
CA ARG A 63 6.18 -1.14 20.47
C ARG A 63 5.36 -1.91 21.48
N GLY A 64 6.02 -2.30 22.57
CA GLY A 64 5.42 -3.04 23.70
C GLY A 64 4.99 -4.46 23.34
N ASP A 65 4.85 -5.29 24.37
CA ASP A 65 4.43 -6.68 24.31
C ASP A 65 3.56 -7.03 25.51
N GLY A 66 2.95 -8.22 25.53
CA GLY A 66 2.18 -8.74 26.66
C GLY A 66 0.68 -8.39 26.61
N ALA A 67 0.09 -8.27 27.80
CA ALA A 67 -1.33 -8.00 27.96
C ALA A 67 -1.73 -6.59 27.46
N LEU A 68 -2.91 -6.46 26.90
CA LEU A 68 -3.44 -5.17 26.49
C LEU A 68 -3.62 -4.22 27.68
N LYS A 69 -3.01 -3.04 27.54
CA LYS A 69 -3.29 -1.88 28.39
C LYS A 69 -3.62 -0.70 27.50
N VAL A 70 -4.87 -0.29 27.49
CA VAL A 70 -5.35 0.80 26.62
C VAL A 70 -4.57 2.10 26.89
N GLY A 71 -4.01 2.68 25.83
CA GLY A 71 -3.15 3.86 25.90
C GLY A 71 -1.64 3.54 26.06
N GLU A 72 -1.28 2.32 26.46
CA GLU A 72 0.11 1.88 26.58
C GLU A 72 0.54 0.92 25.46
N GLY A 73 -0.35 0.03 25.04
CA GLY A 73 -0.11 -0.97 23.99
C GLY A 73 -0.43 -2.40 24.39
N PRO A 74 0.10 -3.41 23.68
CA PRO A 74 1.03 -3.37 22.54
C PRO A 74 0.52 -2.64 21.29
N VAL A 75 1.41 -1.95 20.58
CA VAL A 75 1.11 -1.15 19.39
C VAL A 75 1.62 -1.87 18.14
N ARG A 76 0.74 -2.07 17.15
CA ARG A 76 1.03 -2.69 15.85
C ARG A 76 0.20 -1.98 14.77
N THR A 77 0.62 -0.76 14.40
CA THR A 77 -0.14 0.13 13.51
C THR A 77 0.79 1.02 12.68
N GLY A 78 0.24 1.96 11.93
CA GLY A 78 1.01 2.92 11.16
C GLY A 78 0.17 3.74 10.19
N VAL A 79 0.87 4.45 9.31
CA VAL A 79 0.29 5.32 8.28
C VAL A 79 1.01 5.08 6.96
N THR A 80 0.26 4.97 5.86
CA THR A 80 0.76 5.01 4.50
C THR A 80 0.22 6.26 3.80
N ALA A 81 1.08 7.01 3.11
CA ALA A 81 0.72 8.14 2.26
C ALA A 81 1.10 7.84 0.81
N ILE A 82 0.16 7.98 -0.12
CA ILE A 82 0.36 7.81 -1.56
C ILE A 82 0.10 9.16 -2.22
N LEU A 83 1.13 9.75 -2.80
CA LEU A 83 1.10 11.08 -3.41
C LEU A 83 1.02 10.94 -4.93
N PRO A 84 -0.10 11.29 -5.56
CA PRO A 84 -0.30 11.08 -7.00
C PRO A 84 0.72 11.80 -7.91
N ARG A 85 1.19 12.97 -7.47
CA ARG A 85 2.17 13.80 -8.19
C ARG A 85 3.41 14.12 -7.35
N GLY A 86 3.70 13.29 -6.35
CA GLY A 86 4.83 13.48 -5.44
C GLY A 86 4.70 14.71 -4.53
N LYS A 87 5.71 14.91 -3.69
CA LYS A 87 5.75 16.01 -2.70
C LYS A 87 5.87 17.40 -3.31
N SER A 88 6.41 17.50 -4.50
CA SER A 88 6.67 18.80 -5.17
C SER A 88 5.42 19.46 -5.75
N SER A 89 4.37 18.70 -6.04
CA SER A 89 3.16 19.17 -6.70
C SER A 89 1.97 19.28 -5.75
N GLY A 90 1.14 20.31 -5.93
CA GLY A 90 -0.20 20.44 -5.35
C GLY A 90 -1.31 20.34 -6.39
N ASP A 91 -0.96 19.98 -7.65
CA ASP A 91 -1.92 19.88 -8.74
C ASP A 91 -2.82 18.65 -8.57
N PRO A 92 -4.16 18.81 -8.53
CA PRO A 92 -5.10 17.71 -8.41
C PRO A 92 -5.01 16.72 -9.58
N VAL A 93 -5.44 15.51 -9.33
CA VAL A 93 -5.56 14.48 -10.36
C VAL A 93 -7.02 14.06 -10.55
N MET A 94 -7.40 13.70 -11.78
CA MET A 94 -8.70 13.09 -12.00
C MET A 94 -8.78 11.77 -11.25
N ALA A 95 -9.92 11.53 -10.58
CA ALA A 95 -10.13 10.33 -9.78
C ALA A 95 -11.56 9.80 -9.88
N GLY A 96 -11.73 8.55 -9.47
CA GLY A 96 -13.01 7.92 -9.26
C GLY A 96 -12.87 6.84 -8.18
N TRP A 97 -13.95 6.54 -7.47
CA TRP A 97 -13.95 5.59 -6.38
C TRP A 97 -15.09 4.58 -6.51
N PHE A 98 -15.02 3.51 -5.73
CA PHE A 98 -16.04 2.47 -5.71
C PHE A 98 -16.05 1.76 -4.35
N SER A 99 -17.21 1.70 -3.71
CA SER A 99 -17.44 0.85 -2.54
C SER A 99 -18.04 -0.47 -3.00
N LEU A 100 -17.30 -1.57 -2.83
CA LEU A 100 -17.83 -2.91 -3.04
C LEU A 100 -18.63 -3.34 -1.82
N ASN A 101 -18.14 -3.00 -0.62
CA ASN A 101 -18.74 -3.31 0.65
C ASN A 101 -18.44 -2.18 1.64
N GLY A 102 -19.43 -1.67 2.35
CA GLY A 102 -19.41 -0.37 3.00
C GLY A 102 -19.15 -0.37 4.51
N ASN A 103 -18.76 -1.51 5.14
CA ASN A 103 -18.39 -1.50 6.56
C ASN A 103 -16.96 -1.00 6.77
N GLY A 104 -16.68 0.22 6.32
CA GLY A 104 -15.38 0.89 6.37
C GLY A 104 -15.51 2.36 6.01
N GLU A 105 -14.41 3.10 6.07
CA GLU A 105 -14.39 4.52 5.79
C GLU A 105 -13.33 4.90 4.76
N MET A 106 -13.69 5.84 3.88
CA MET A 106 -12.81 6.60 3.02
C MET A 106 -13.35 8.03 2.96
N THR A 107 -12.66 8.97 3.59
CA THR A 107 -13.05 10.38 3.59
C THR A 107 -12.82 11.04 2.23
N GLY A 108 -13.42 12.22 1.98
CA GLY A 108 -13.21 12.99 0.76
C GLY A 108 -13.88 12.44 -0.51
N THR A 109 -14.54 11.28 -0.42
CA THR A 109 -15.18 10.61 -1.57
C THR A 109 -16.34 11.39 -2.15
N THR A 110 -17.09 12.15 -1.33
CA THR A 110 -18.19 13.02 -1.80
C THR A 110 -17.70 14.08 -2.77
N TRP A 111 -16.51 14.67 -2.52
CA TRP A 111 -15.92 15.64 -3.42
C TRP A 111 -15.37 15.00 -4.70
N ILE A 112 -14.77 13.82 -4.59
CA ILE A 112 -14.35 13.06 -5.77
C ILE A 112 -15.55 12.71 -6.66
N GLU A 113 -16.68 12.32 -6.07
CA GLU A 113 -17.90 12.02 -6.82
C GLU A 113 -18.46 13.26 -7.54
N GLU A 114 -18.45 14.43 -6.88
CA GLU A 114 -19.01 15.68 -7.39
C GLU A 114 -18.08 16.33 -8.43
N ALA A 115 -16.79 16.51 -8.06
CA ALA A 115 -15.84 17.27 -8.87
C ALA A 115 -15.02 16.42 -9.84
N GLY A 116 -14.88 15.13 -9.57
CA GLY A 116 -14.02 14.23 -10.35
C GLY A 116 -12.52 14.37 -10.04
N PHE A 117 -12.14 15.11 -9.00
CA PHE A 117 -10.75 15.38 -8.65
C PHE A 117 -10.39 14.90 -7.26
N LEU A 118 -9.19 14.32 -7.15
CA LEU A 118 -8.48 14.05 -5.90
C LEU A 118 -7.47 15.17 -5.66
N GLU A 119 -7.63 15.88 -4.55
CA GLU A 119 -6.76 16.97 -4.13
C GLU A 119 -5.79 16.47 -3.06
N GLY A 120 -4.54 16.24 -3.43
CA GLY A 120 -3.49 15.80 -2.53
C GLY A 120 -3.36 14.29 -2.37
N PRO A 121 -2.71 13.82 -1.29
CA PRO A 121 -2.43 12.41 -1.05
C PRO A 121 -3.66 11.57 -0.69
N VAL A 122 -3.59 10.26 -0.98
CA VAL A 122 -4.42 9.22 -0.37
C VAL A 122 -3.68 8.66 0.83
N PHE A 123 -4.32 8.65 1.99
CA PHE A 123 -3.77 8.04 3.21
C PHE A 123 -4.51 6.75 3.54
N ILE A 124 -3.78 5.79 4.14
CA ILE A 124 -4.37 4.57 4.68
C ILE A 124 -3.78 4.31 6.07
N THR A 125 -4.65 4.05 7.05
CA THR A 125 -4.27 3.82 8.44
C THR A 125 -5.21 2.82 9.11
N ASN A 126 -5.32 2.81 10.44
CA ASN A 126 -6.33 2.02 11.14
C ASN A 126 -7.64 2.81 11.36
N THR A 127 -8.72 2.07 11.65
CA THR A 127 -10.09 2.61 11.76
C THR A 127 -10.20 3.81 12.72
N HIS A 128 -9.56 3.76 13.89
CA HIS A 128 -9.70 4.83 14.88
C HIS A 128 -8.76 6.02 14.65
N SER A 129 -7.88 5.93 13.65
CA SER A 129 -6.89 6.98 13.37
C SER A 129 -7.25 7.84 12.15
N VAL A 130 -8.37 7.59 11.48
CA VAL A 130 -8.83 8.37 10.32
C VAL A 130 -8.91 9.87 10.65
N GLY A 131 -9.47 10.22 11.81
CA GLY A 131 -9.63 11.61 12.23
C GLY A 131 -8.30 12.36 12.35
N VAL A 132 -7.33 11.82 13.09
CA VAL A 132 -6.03 12.46 13.30
C VAL A 132 -5.23 12.54 12.00
N VAL A 133 -5.29 11.51 11.14
CA VAL A 133 -4.60 11.52 9.85
C VAL A 133 -5.20 12.59 8.93
N ARG A 134 -6.53 12.72 8.89
CA ARG A 134 -7.23 13.73 8.10
C ARG A 134 -6.89 15.15 8.57
N ASP A 135 -6.96 15.42 9.86
CA ASP A 135 -6.62 16.73 10.44
C ASP A 135 -5.15 17.10 10.13
N THR A 136 -4.25 16.15 10.33
CA THR A 136 -2.82 16.37 10.08
C THR A 136 -2.50 16.54 8.59
N ALA A 137 -3.21 15.85 7.69
CA ALA A 137 -3.05 16.04 6.24
C ALA A 137 -3.35 17.50 5.84
N ILE A 138 -4.39 18.09 6.43
CA ILE A 138 -4.71 19.52 6.24
C ILE A 138 -3.58 20.40 6.79
N ALA A 139 -3.14 20.14 8.03
CA ALA A 139 -2.07 20.90 8.67
C ALA A 139 -0.75 20.86 7.86
N TRP A 140 -0.39 19.68 7.32
CA TRP A 140 0.77 19.54 6.45
C TRP A 140 0.61 20.35 5.15
N SER A 141 -0.55 20.28 4.51
CA SER A 141 -0.83 21.00 3.27
C SER A 141 -0.77 22.52 3.48
N VAL A 142 -1.31 23.02 4.59
CA VAL A 142 -1.20 24.45 4.98
C VAL A 142 0.27 24.84 5.19
N LYS A 143 1.01 24.06 5.99
CA LYS A 143 2.42 24.34 6.30
C LYS A 143 3.30 24.40 5.06
N HIS A 144 3.01 23.56 4.05
CA HIS A 144 3.83 23.46 2.84
C HIS A 144 3.25 24.24 1.64
N ASN A 145 2.21 25.04 1.86
CA ASN A 145 1.50 25.80 0.80
C ASN A 145 1.06 24.90 -0.37
N LYS A 146 0.41 23.77 -0.03
CA LYS A 146 -0.06 22.76 -0.98
C LYS A 146 -1.59 22.67 -1.10
N LEU A 147 -2.30 23.61 -0.48
CA LEU A 147 -3.74 23.72 -0.67
C LEU A 147 -4.03 24.14 -2.11
N PHE A 148 -4.87 23.38 -2.79
CA PHE A 148 -5.36 23.73 -4.11
C PHE A 148 -6.44 24.82 -4.05
N GLN A 149 -7.31 24.74 -3.06
CA GLN A 149 -8.36 25.72 -2.75
C GLN A 149 -8.27 26.15 -1.26
N PRO A 150 -9.00 27.18 -0.80
CA PRO A 150 -8.89 27.68 0.59
C PRO A 150 -9.20 26.67 1.69
N TRP A 151 -9.71 25.50 1.35
CA TRP A 151 -9.97 24.37 2.24
C TRP A 151 -9.39 23.09 1.65
N SER A 152 -9.43 21.98 2.39
CA SER A 152 -8.98 20.67 1.90
C SER A 152 -9.92 19.57 2.39
N LEU A 153 -10.17 18.60 1.54
CA LEU A 153 -10.98 17.40 1.81
C LEU A 153 -10.13 16.14 1.58
N PRO A 154 -9.16 15.87 2.46
CA PRO A 154 -8.23 14.75 2.27
C PRO A 154 -8.93 13.40 2.19
N VAL A 155 -8.35 12.50 1.38
CA VAL A 155 -8.76 11.11 1.31
C VAL A 155 -7.96 10.31 2.33
N VAL A 156 -8.66 9.80 3.35
CA VAL A 156 -8.10 8.90 4.36
C VAL A 156 -8.99 7.67 4.44
N ALA A 157 -8.41 6.52 4.17
CA ALA A 157 -9.05 5.21 4.24
C ALA A 157 -8.48 4.37 5.39
N GLU A 158 -9.15 3.28 5.73
CA GLU A 158 -8.77 2.49 6.88
C GLU A 158 -9.04 1.00 6.72
N THR A 159 -8.34 0.19 7.55
CA THR A 159 -8.68 -1.18 7.87
C THR A 159 -8.45 -1.44 9.36
N TRP A 160 -9.19 -2.37 9.97
CA TRP A 160 -9.18 -2.61 11.41
C TRP A 160 -7.99 -3.48 11.86
N ASP A 161 -7.13 -2.96 12.74
CA ASP A 161 -5.94 -3.65 13.25
C ASP A 161 -6.07 -4.18 14.70
N GLY A 162 -7.25 -4.04 15.31
CA GLY A 162 -7.47 -4.32 16.73
C GLY A 162 -7.27 -5.77 17.17
N THR A 163 -6.97 -6.72 16.28
CA THR A 163 -6.53 -8.06 16.69
C THR A 163 -5.15 -8.05 17.34
N LEU A 164 -4.22 -7.27 16.79
CA LEU A 164 -2.82 -7.20 17.23
C LEU A 164 -2.47 -5.90 17.93
N ASN A 165 -3.20 -4.82 17.64
CA ASN A 165 -2.95 -3.46 18.09
C ASN A 165 -3.87 -3.05 19.25
N ASP A 166 -3.36 -2.20 20.14
CA ASP A 166 -4.18 -1.38 21.05
C ASP A 166 -4.82 -0.24 20.24
N ILE A 167 -5.88 -0.56 19.48
CA ILE A 167 -6.54 0.39 18.60
C ILE A 167 -7.21 1.54 19.38
N ASN A 168 -7.69 1.26 20.61
CA ASN A 168 -8.36 2.23 21.48
C ASN A 168 -7.38 3.16 22.21
N GLY A 169 -6.07 2.91 22.09
CA GLY A 169 -5.02 3.77 22.64
C GLY A 169 -4.69 4.98 21.78
N PHE A 170 -5.23 5.08 20.55
CA PHE A 170 -5.02 6.21 19.63
C PHE A 170 -3.55 6.54 19.42
N HIS A 171 -2.74 5.53 19.08
CA HIS A 171 -1.28 5.64 19.02
C HIS A 171 -0.75 6.35 17.78
N VAL A 172 -1.53 6.47 16.70
CA VAL A 172 -1.17 7.31 15.57
C VAL A 172 -1.33 8.77 15.97
N LYS A 173 -0.29 9.59 15.73
CA LYS A 173 -0.22 11.00 16.06
C LYS A 173 0.20 11.80 14.84
N ALA A 174 0.11 13.14 14.94
CA ALA A 174 0.46 14.04 13.85
C ALA A 174 1.90 13.82 13.31
N GLU A 175 2.87 13.59 14.20
CA GLU A 175 4.26 13.34 13.82
C GLU A 175 4.40 12.14 12.87
N HIS A 176 3.63 11.08 13.05
CA HIS A 176 3.68 9.89 12.20
C HIS A 176 3.15 10.16 10.78
N VAL A 177 2.17 11.06 10.64
CA VAL A 177 1.62 11.47 9.35
C VAL A 177 2.62 12.36 8.61
N PHE A 178 3.24 13.34 9.33
CA PHE A 178 4.31 14.16 8.77
C PHE A 178 5.48 13.30 8.30
N GLU A 179 5.91 12.35 9.12
CA GLU A 179 7.00 11.42 8.79
C GLU A 179 6.68 10.61 7.53
N ALA A 180 5.46 10.06 7.40
CA ALA A 180 5.03 9.34 6.20
C ALA A 180 5.09 10.22 4.95
N LEU A 181 4.64 11.48 5.05
CA LEU A 181 4.69 12.45 3.94
C LEU A 181 6.13 12.84 3.59
N ASP A 182 6.95 13.14 4.60
CA ASP A 182 8.32 13.60 4.39
C ASP A 182 9.23 12.51 3.81
N GLN A 183 8.98 11.23 4.16
CA GLN A 183 9.69 10.07 3.64
C GLN A 183 9.17 9.59 2.27
N ALA A 184 8.05 10.15 1.77
CA ALA A 184 7.48 9.74 0.49
C ALA A 184 8.49 9.90 -0.64
N ARG A 185 8.61 8.86 -1.48
CA ARG A 185 9.55 8.82 -2.60
C ARG A 185 9.06 7.86 -3.69
N ALA A 186 9.54 8.09 -4.90
CA ALA A 186 9.49 7.10 -5.98
C ALA A 186 10.43 5.93 -5.69
N GLY A 187 10.37 4.87 -6.47
CA GLY A 187 11.22 3.70 -6.31
C GLY A 187 10.51 2.52 -5.64
N ARG A 188 11.27 1.60 -5.07
CA ARG A 188 10.69 0.41 -4.41
C ARG A 188 9.82 0.79 -3.22
N VAL A 189 8.64 0.20 -3.15
CA VAL A 189 7.69 0.36 -2.05
C VAL A 189 7.85 -0.81 -1.08
N PRO A 190 8.05 -0.58 0.22
CA PRO A 190 8.06 -1.65 1.23
C PRO A 190 6.72 -2.39 1.29
N GLU A 191 6.76 -3.71 1.55
CA GLU A 191 5.59 -4.59 1.59
C GLU A 191 5.53 -5.40 2.91
N GLY A 192 4.38 -5.98 3.22
CA GLY A 192 4.14 -6.76 4.45
C GLY A 192 3.76 -5.87 5.65
N ASN A 193 4.39 -6.11 6.79
CA ASN A 193 4.07 -5.48 8.09
C ASN A 193 4.56 -4.03 8.19
N VAL A 194 4.19 -3.17 7.27
CA VAL A 194 4.71 -1.79 7.16
C VAL A 194 3.60 -0.77 6.92
N GLY A 195 3.83 0.46 7.37
CA GLY A 195 2.88 1.54 7.22
C GLY A 195 1.54 1.22 7.88
N GLY A 196 0.45 1.64 7.28
CA GLY A 196 -0.91 1.29 7.71
C GLY A 196 -1.15 -0.23 7.74
N GLY A 197 -0.41 -1.01 6.93
CA GLY A 197 -0.51 -2.48 6.89
C GLY A 197 0.11 -3.23 8.06
N THR A 198 0.71 -2.54 9.03
CA THR A 198 1.51 -3.15 10.11
C THR A 198 0.75 -4.21 10.91
N GLY A 199 -0.47 -3.93 11.36
CA GLY A 199 -1.27 -4.85 12.20
C GLY A 199 -2.24 -5.74 11.42
N MET A 200 -2.22 -5.74 10.10
CA MET A 200 -3.24 -6.34 9.25
C MET A 200 -3.09 -7.85 9.06
N ILE A 201 -4.23 -8.51 8.86
CA ILE A 201 -4.37 -9.97 8.75
C ILE A 201 -5.26 -10.24 7.54
N CYS A 202 -4.78 -11.03 6.57
CA CYS A 202 -5.66 -11.48 5.50
C CYS A 202 -5.63 -13.00 5.34
N TYR A 203 -6.81 -13.55 5.11
CA TYR A 203 -7.00 -15.01 5.08
C TYR A 203 -6.47 -15.72 6.34
N GLU A 204 -6.55 -15.04 7.50
CA GLU A 204 -6.03 -15.51 8.79
C GLU A 204 -4.51 -15.80 8.80
N PHE A 205 -3.77 -15.30 7.80
CA PHE A 205 -2.31 -15.16 7.84
C PHE A 205 -1.93 -13.72 8.15
N LYS A 206 -0.73 -13.50 8.66
CA LYS A 206 -0.19 -12.15 8.72
C LYS A 206 -0.10 -11.58 7.32
N CYS A 207 -0.51 -10.34 7.17
CA CYS A 207 -0.62 -9.65 5.89
C CYS A 207 -0.19 -8.18 6.05
N GLY A 208 -0.64 -7.30 5.19
CA GLY A 208 -0.32 -5.88 5.32
C GLY A 208 -0.38 -5.11 4.02
N SER A 209 0.69 -4.36 3.74
CA SER A 209 0.85 -3.57 2.53
C SER A 209 1.39 -4.41 1.37
N GLY A 210 0.86 -4.21 0.17
CA GLY A 210 1.36 -4.85 -1.03
C GLY A 210 1.18 -3.99 -2.26
N THR A 211 1.98 -4.24 -3.30
CA THR A 211 1.93 -3.44 -4.53
C THR A 211 2.29 -4.29 -5.75
N ALA A 212 1.80 -3.87 -6.91
CA ALA A 212 2.19 -4.43 -8.20
C ALA A 212 1.91 -3.42 -9.32
N SER A 213 2.42 -3.69 -10.52
CA SER A 213 2.11 -2.89 -11.70
C SER A 213 2.00 -3.74 -12.95
N ARG A 214 1.39 -3.17 -14.00
CA ARG A 214 1.33 -3.73 -15.34
C ARG A 214 1.61 -2.66 -16.37
N ARG A 215 2.47 -3.01 -17.32
CA ARG A 215 2.72 -2.23 -18.53
C ARG A 215 1.87 -2.74 -19.67
N ILE A 216 1.17 -1.83 -20.28
CA ILE A 216 0.37 -2.09 -21.48
C ILE A 216 1.26 -1.85 -22.71
N GLY A 217 1.26 -2.77 -23.68
CA GLY A 217 2.11 -2.68 -24.85
C GLY A 217 1.87 -1.40 -25.66
N GLU A 218 2.89 -0.94 -26.39
CA GLU A 218 2.87 0.30 -27.17
C GLU A 218 1.70 0.32 -28.20
N ASN A 219 1.38 -0.81 -28.80
CA ASN A 219 0.25 -0.97 -29.73
C ASN A 219 -1.12 -0.73 -29.08
N ALA A 220 -1.19 -0.78 -27.74
CA ALA A 220 -2.38 -0.50 -26.94
C ALA A 220 -2.26 0.81 -26.13
N GLY A 221 -1.20 1.60 -26.38
CA GLY A 221 -1.04 2.96 -25.83
C GLY A 221 0.15 3.15 -24.88
N GLY A 222 0.91 2.10 -24.54
CA GLY A 222 2.13 2.20 -23.73
C GLY A 222 1.90 2.61 -22.27
N TYR A 223 0.67 2.50 -21.76
CA TYR A 223 0.32 2.97 -20.42
C TYR A 223 0.79 2.01 -19.32
N THR A 224 0.89 2.54 -18.11
CA THR A 224 1.17 1.77 -16.90
C THR A 224 -0.04 1.86 -15.96
N VAL A 225 -0.39 0.72 -15.36
CA VAL A 225 -1.32 0.64 -14.22
C VAL A 225 -0.52 0.15 -13.02
N GLY A 226 -0.57 0.90 -11.92
CA GLY A 226 0.03 0.53 -10.64
C GLY A 226 -1.03 0.38 -9.58
N VAL A 227 -0.86 -0.61 -8.70
CA VAL A 227 -1.81 -0.89 -7.61
C VAL A 227 -1.06 -0.94 -6.29
N PHE A 228 -1.66 -0.35 -5.26
CA PHE A 228 -1.28 -0.51 -3.86
C PHE A 228 -2.48 -1.03 -3.07
N VAL A 229 -2.24 -1.98 -2.15
CA VAL A 229 -3.26 -2.51 -1.26
C VAL A 229 -2.84 -2.41 0.20
N GLN A 230 -3.81 -2.14 1.09
CA GLN A 230 -3.73 -2.47 2.50
C GLN A 230 -4.73 -3.60 2.74
N ALA A 231 -4.22 -4.82 2.90
CA ALA A 231 -5.01 -6.04 2.91
C ALA A 231 -5.24 -6.56 4.33
N ASN A 232 -6.51 -6.63 4.72
CA ASN A 232 -6.96 -7.12 6.03
C ASN A 232 -8.32 -7.81 5.87
N HIS A 233 -8.41 -8.89 5.06
CA HIS A 233 -9.67 -9.47 4.62
C HIS A 233 -9.60 -10.98 4.44
N GLY A 234 -10.75 -11.62 4.25
CA GLY A 234 -10.90 -12.99 3.80
C GLY A 234 -10.74 -14.03 4.91
N ARG A 235 -11.30 -15.21 4.65
CA ARG A 235 -11.20 -16.38 5.53
C ARG A 235 -10.16 -17.34 4.99
N ARG A 236 -9.52 -18.10 5.87
CA ARG A 236 -8.48 -19.08 5.50
C ARG A 236 -8.95 -20.03 4.39
N SER A 237 -10.15 -20.58 4.52
CA SER A 237 -10.71 -21.55 3.58
C SER A 237 -10.94 -21.01 2.16
N GLU A 238 -11.02 -19.68 2.00
CA GLU A 238 -11.26 -19.00 0.73
C GLU A 238 -9.98 -18.79 -0.08
N LEU A 239 -8.81 -18.65 0.59
CA LEU A 239 -7.56 -18.25 -0.08
C LEU A 239 -7.22 -19.12 -1.28
N ARG A 240 -7.09 -18.47 -2.43
CA ARG A 240 -6.56 -19.02 -3.67
C ARG A 240 -5.35 -18.23 -4.14
N ILE A 241 -4.33 -18.93 -4.61
CA ILE A 241 -3.16 -18.33 -5.26
C ILE A 241 -2.93 -19.10 -6.56
N ALA A 242 -2.91 -18.40 -7.68
CA ALA A 242 -2.83 -19.00 -9.01
C ALA A 242 -3.90 -20.12 -9.24
N GLY A 243 -5.12 -19.90 -8.73
CA GLY A 243 -6.23 -20.86 -8.80
C GLY A 243 -6.16 -22.03 -7.80
N VAL A 244 -5.00 -22.29 -7.19
CA VAL A 244 -4.80 -23.36 -6.19
C VAL A 244 -5.46 -22.96 -4.85
N PRO A 245 -6.28 -23.83 -4.21
CA PRO A 245 -6.98 -23.51 -2.96
C PRO A 245 -6.04 -23.61 -1.73
N ILE A 246 -5.04 -22.73 -1.69
CA ILE A 246 -3.96 -22.72 -0.68
C ILE A 246 -4.50 -22.74 0.75
N GLY A 247 -5.56 -21.99 1.02
CA GLY A 247 -6.14 -21.91 2.36
C GLY A 247 -6.72 -23.24 2.87
N ARG A 248 -7.16 -24.12 1.99
CA ARG A 248 -7.64 -25.46 2.35
C ARG A 248 -6.49 -26.45 2.58
N GLU A 249 -5.38 -26.26 1.87
CA GLU A 249 -4.17 -27.07 1.99
C GLU A 249 -3.30 -26.67 3.20
N ILE A 250 -3.47 -25.45 3.71
CA ILE A 250 -2.79 -24.94 4.92
C ILE A 250 -3.87 -24.45 5.90
N PRO A 251 -4.67 -25.32 6.51
CA PRO A 251 -5.78 -24.93 7.36
C PRO A 251 -5.31 -24.32 8.68
N VAL A 252 -6.18 -23.51 9.30
CA VAL A 252 -5.98 -23.05 10.69
C VAL A 252 -6.24 -24.22 11.63
N VAL A 253 -5.30 -24.48 12.53
CA VAL A 253 -5.52 -25.45 13.63
C VAL A 253 -6.41 -24.74 14.69
N ARG A 254 -7.65 -25.17 14.82
CA ARG A 254 -8.60 -24.67 15.83
C ARG A 254 -8.83 -25.70 16.91
N ALA A 255 -9.20 -25.23 18.10
CA ALA A 255 -9.64 -26.11 19.17
C ALA A 255 -10.92 -26.87 18.73
N PRO A 256 -11.13 -28.12 19.21
CA PRO A 256 -12.34 -28.89 18.92
C PRO A 256 -13.60 -28.07 19.25
N GLY A 257 -14.53 -27.98 18.31
CA GLY A 257 -15.79 -27.23 18.45
C GLY A 257 -15.70 -25.71 18.20
N ALA A 258 -14.52 -25.18 17.92
CA ALA A 258 -14.40 -23.76 17.54
C ALA A 258 -14.91 -23.55 16.10
N HIS A 259 -15.88 -22.63 15.96
CA HIS A 259 -16.37 -22.19 14.65
C HIS A 259 -15.38 -21.24 13.96
N GLU A 260 -15.48 -21.14 12.64
CA GLU A 260 -14.78 -20.09 11.89
C GLU A 260 -15.26 -18.72 12.34
N ALA A 261 -14.32 -17.83 12.67
CA ALA A 261 -14.68 -16.48 13.09
C ALA A 261 -15.37 -15.74 11.92
N PRO A 262 -16.35 -14.86 12.22
CA PRO A 262 -16.90 -14.00 11.19
C PRO A 262 -15.80 -13.17 10.55
N GLU A 263 -15.90 -12.91 9.25
CA GLU A 263 -15.02 -11.99 8.55
C GLU A 263 -15.27 -10.57 9.08
N LEU A 264 -14.25 -10.00 9.71
CA LEU A 264 -14.25 -8.62 10.25
C LEU A 264 -13.16 -7.79 9.60
N GLY A 265 -12.79 -8.16 8.38
CA GLY A 265 -11.70 -7.52 7.68
C GLY A 265 -12.18 -6.49 6.66
N SER A 266 -11.24 -5.80 6.04
CA SER A 266 -11.44 -4.81 4.99
C SER A 266 -10.25 -4.82 4.05
N ILE A 267 -10.41 -4.30 2.83
CA ILE A 267 -9.27 -4.02 1.96
C ILE A 267 -9.43 -2.65 1.30
N ILE A 268 -8.37 -1.86 1.38
CA ILE A 268 -8.25 -0.62 0.61
C ILE A 268 -7.36 -0.89 -0.60
N ILE A 269 -7.86 -0.53 -1.78
CA ILE A 269 -7.12 -0.67 -3.04
C ILE A 269 -7.01 0.69 -3.71
N VAL A 270 -5.78 1.11 -3.99
CA VAL A 270 -5.46 2.34 -4.72
C VAL A 270 -4.88 1.96 -6.08
N VAL A 271 -5.52 2.43 -7.13
CA VAL A 271 -5.11 2.19 -8.52
C VAL A 271 -4.61 3.50 -9.13
N ALA A 272 -3.40 3.52 -9.64
CA ALA A 272 -2.83 4.64 -10.36
C ALA A 272 -2.62 4.29 -11.83
N THR A 273 -2.73 5.27 -12.73
CA THR A 273 -2.36 5.12 -14.13
C THR A 273 -1.88 6.44 -14.73
N ASN A 274 -1.06 6.36 -15.77
CA ASN A 274 -0.70 7.51 -16.61
C ASN A 274 -1.56 7.59 -17.88
N ALA A 275 -2.56 6.70 -18.05
CA ALA A 275 -3.51 6.80 -19.14
C ALA A 275 -4.45 8.01 -18.95
N PRO A 276 -4.77 8.78 -20.00
CA PRO A 276 -5.65 9.93 -19.90
C PRO A 276 -7.11 9.46 -19.75
N LEU A 277 -7.50 9.19 -18.51
CA LEU A 277 -8.84 8.77 -18.14
C LEU A 277 -9.60 9.89 -17.44
N LEU A 278 -10.87 10.03 -17.77
CA LEU A 278 -11.81 10.92 -17.11
C LEU A 278 -12.40 10.26 -15.85
N PRO A 279 -12.99 11.02 -14.91
CA PRO A 279 -13.48 10.50 -13.61
C PRO A 279 -14.39 9.28 -13.74
N HIS A 280 -15.37 9.30 -14.64
CA HIS A 280 -16.27 8.16 -14.88
C HIS A 280 -15.54 6.91 -15.41
N GLN A 281 -14.43 7.07 -16.15
CA GLN A 281 -13.59 5.96 -16.60
C GLN A 281 -12.74 5.42 -15.45
N LEU A 282 -12.24 6.30 -14.56
CA LEU A 282 -11.51 5.93 -13.35
C LEU A 282 -12.41 5.19 -12.36
N GLN A 283 -13.67 5.59 -12.20
CA GLN A 283 -14.65 4.83 -11.42
C GLN A 283 -14.83 3.40 -11.96
N ARG A 284 -14.87 3.25 -13.30
CA ARG A 284 -14.91 1.93 -13.96
C ARG A 284 -13.63 1.13 -13.71
N LEU A 285 -12.47 1.80 -13.61
CA LEU A 285 -11.20 1.17 -13.30
C LEU A 285 -11.20 0.69 -11.84
N ALA A 286 -11.61 1.52 -10.88
CA ALA A 286 -11.75 1.16 -9.47
C ALA A 286 -12.63 -0.09 -9.29
N ARG A 287 -13.77 -0.18 -9.98
CA ARG A 287 -14.63 -1.39 -9.96
C ARG A 287 -13.92 -2.67 -10.38
N ARG A 288 -12.89 -2.62 -11.23
CA ARG A 288 -12.16 -3.81 -11.69
C ARG A 288 -11.22 -4.37 -10.62
N ALA A 289 -10.84 -3.57 -9.64
CA ALA A 289 -10.08 -4.06 -8.50
C ALA A 289 -10.83 -5.20 -7.76
N SER A 290 -12.16 -5.16 -7.71
CA SER A 290 -12.98 -6.25 -7.13
C SER A 290 -12.76 -7.60 -7.81
N LEU A 291 -12.50 -7.62 -9.12
CA LEU A 291 -12.23 -8.85 -9.85
C LEU A 291 -10.85 -9.43 -9.52
N GLY A 292 -9.85 -8.58 -9.29
CA GLY A 292 -8.53 -8.99 -8.81
C GLY A 292 -8.59 -9.53 -7.38
N LEU A 293 -9.37 -8.88 -6.52
CA LEU A 293 -9.67 -9.34 -5.16
C LEU A 293 -10.34 -10.73 -5.20
N ALA A 294 -11.35 -10.92 -6.03
CA ALA A 294 -12.05 -12.20 -6.19
C ALA A 294 -11.14 -13.34 -6.69
N ARG A 295 -10.10 -13.05 -7.49
CA ARG A 295 -9.13 -14.07 -7.93
C ARG A 295 -8.35 -14.68 -6.76
N THR A 296 -8.16 -13.93 -5.66
CA THR A 296 -7.53 -14.45 -4.45
C THR A 296 -8.49 -15.22 -3.55
N GLY A 297 -9.75 -15.34 -3.95
CA GLY A 297 -10.79 -16.14 -3.30
C GLY A 297 -11.72 -15.36 -2.38
N ALA A 298 -11.49 -14.05 -2.17
CA ALA A 298 -12.32 -13.22 -1.31
C ALA A 298 -13.76 -13.13 -1.81
N THR A 299 -14.71 -13.23 -0.88
CA THR A 299 -16.15 -13.13 -1.13
C THR A 299 -16.75 -11.82 -0.59
N SER A 300 -15.93 -10.97 0.06
CA SER A 300 -16.33 -9.68 0.62
C SER A 300 -17.52 -9.81 1.56
N GLY A 301 -17.33 -10.50 2.69
CA GLY A 301 -18.37 -10.80 3.66
C GLY A 301 -19.00 -9.54 4.26
N ASN A 302 -20.18 -9.66 4.86
CA ASN A 302 -20.96 -8.53 5.37
C ASN A 302 -20.21 -7.63 6.37
N GLY A 303 -19.22 -8.15 7.08
CA GLY A 303 -18.39 -7.38 8.02
C GLY A 303 -17.21 -6.65 7.38
N SER A 304 -17.03 -6.76 6.06
CA SER A 304 -15.90 -6.17 5.33
C SER A 304 -16.19 -4.73 4.86
N GLY A 305 -15.15 -3.89 4.81
CA GLY A 305 -15.17 -2.56 4.21
C GLY A 305 -14.20 -2.49 3.04
N ASP A 306 -14.66 -2.90 1.87
CA ASP A 306 -13.84 -3.03 0.66
C ASP A 306 -14.03 -1.80 -0.22
N ILE A 307 -13.12 -0.83 -0.13
CA ILE A 307 -13.25 0.47 -0.78
C ILE A 307 -12.03 0.74 -1.65
N PHE A 308 -12.29 1.16 -2.90
CA PHE A 308 -11.29 1.32 -3.93
C PHE A 308 -11.30 2.72 -4.51
N ILE A 309 -10.12 3.25 -4.83
CA ILE A 309 -9.96 4.52 -5.53
C ILE A 309 -9.02 4.33 -6.71
N ALA A 310 -9.31 4.98 -7.83
CA ALA A 310 -8.43 5.05 -8.99
C ALA A 310 -8.18 6.50 -9.36
N PHE A 311 -6.94 6.82 -9.74
CA PHE A 311 -6.57 8.14 -10.24
C PHE A 311 -5.65 8.08 -11.45
N SER A 312 -5.64 9.16 -12.23
CA SER A 312 -4.76 9.31 -13.38
C SER A 312 -3.79 10.47 -13.22
N THR A 313 -2.50 10.23 -13.45
CA THR A 313 -1.47 11.28 -13.46
C THR A 313 -1.42 12.06 -14.79
N ALA A 314 -2.24 11.69 -15.78
CA ALA A 314 -2.43 12.48 -17.00
C ALA A 314 -3.21 13.77 -16.72
N ASN A 315 -3.38 14.61 -17.78
CA ASN A 315 -4.16 15.83 -17.71
C ASN A 315 -3.72 16.79 -16.57
N GLY A 316 -2.41 17.00 -16.40
CA GLY A 316 -1.90 17.99 -15.46
C GLY A 316 -2.49 19.38 -15.74
N GLY A 317 -2.80 20.13 -14.68
CA GLY A 317 -3.39 21.46 -14.75
C GLY A 317 -4.89 21.49 -15.12
N ALA A 318 -5.54 20.32 -15.28
CA ALA A 318 -6.96 20.28 -15.65
C ALA A 318 -7.91 20.89 -14.61
N ALA A 319 -7.49 20.93 -13.34
CA ALA A 319 -8.24 21.56 -12.25
C ALA A 319 -7.93 23.06 -12.07
N SER A 320 -7.05 23.65 -12.90
CA SER A 320 -6.64 25.06 -12.77
C SER A 320 -7.82 26.03 -13.00
N ASN A 321 -7.70 27.25 -12.43
CA ASN A 321 -8.69 28.32 -12.57
C ASN A 321 -8.70 28.93 -13.99
N GLN A 322 -8.82 28.11 -15.03
CA GLN A 322 -9.03 28.52 -16.40
C GLN A 322 -10.52 28.48 -16.72
N ASP A 323 -11.01 29.41 -17.55
CA ASP A 323 -12.41 29.40 -17.98
C ASP A 323 -12.80 28.09 -18.68
N VAL A 324 -11.86 27.49 -19.41
CA VAL A 324 -12.05 26.23 -20.13
C VAL A 324 -10.78 25.40 -20.04
N ALA A 325 -10.85 24.23 -19.46
CA ALA A 325 -9.76 23.25 -19.46
C ALA A 325 -9.88 22.31 -20.69
N GLN A 326 -8.75 22.09 -21.37
CA GLN A 326 -8.66 21.07 -22.41
C GLN A 326 -8.05 19.80 -21.85
N VAL A 327 -8.70 18.66 -22.01
CA VAL A 327 -8.27 17.38 -21.48
C VAL A 327 -8.24 16.32 -22.55
N SER A 328 -7.28 15.41 -22.47
CA SER A 328 -7.24 14.21 -23.28
C SER A 328 -8.07 13.12 -22.63
N MET A 329 -8.79 12.35 -23.45
CA MET A 329 -9.58 11.20 -23.02
C MET A 329 -9.24 9.97 -23.87
N LEU A 330 -8.85 8.87 -23.23
CA LEU A 330 -8.73 7.58 -23.90
C LEU A 330 -10.11 7.11 -24.37
N SER A 331 -10.21 6.72 -25.64
CA SER A 331 -11.45 6.15 -26.18
C SER A 331 -11.90 4.92 -25.38
N ASN A 332 -13.20 4.83 -25.09
CA ASN A 332 -13.79 3.67 -24.42
C ASN A 332 -13.53 2.34 -25.17
N ALA A 333 -13.32 2.38 -26.47
CA ALA A 333 -12.96 1.19 -27.26
C ALA A 333 -11.58 0.62 -26.91
N ARG A 334 -10.70 1.41 -26.24
CA ARG A 334 -9.33 1.05 -25.89
C ARG A 334 -9.15 0.74 -24.40
N ILE A 335 -10.16 0.93 -23.56
CA ILE A 335 -10.04 0.88 -22.09
C ILE A 335 -9.86 -0.55 -21.54
N SER A 336 -10.26 -1.58 -22.30
CA SER A 336 -10.25 -2.97 -21.79
C SER A 336 -8.88 -3.48 -21.39
N ALA A 337 -7.80 -3.01 -22.02
CA ALA A 337 -6.44 -3.35 -21.64
C ALA A 337 -6.10 -2.84 -20.21
N LEU A 338 -6.58 -1.64 -19.85
CA LEU A 338 -6.43 -1.07 -18.50
C LEU A 338 -7.25 -1.85 -17.47
N PHE A 339 -8.42 -2.36 -17.84
CA PHE A 339 -9.23 -3.21 -16.96
C PHE A 339 -8.51 -4.52 -16.64
N GLY A 340 -7.97 -5.22 -17.66
CA GLY A 340 -7.17 -6.42 -17.46
C GLY A 340 -5.96 -6.16 -16.55
N ALA A 341 -5.19 -5.13 -16.88
CA ALA A 341 -4.02 -4.72 -16.09
C ALA A 341 -4.37 -4.41 -14.61
N THR A 342 -5.53 -3.79 -14.34
CA THR A 342 -6.00 -3.52 -12.98
C THR A 342 -6.29 -4.82 -12.23
N VAL A 343 -6.99 -5.77 -12.86
CA VAL A 343 -7.30 -7.07 -12.25
C VAL A 343 -6.03 -7.83 -11.89
N GLU A 344 -5.11 -7.95 -12.85
CA GLU A 344 -3.84 -8.67 -12.70
C GLU A 344 -2.91 -8.03 -11.65
N ALA A 345 -2.79 -6.71 -11.65
CA ALA A 345 -1.98 -6.00 -10.67
C ALA A 345 -2.59 -6.07 -9.26
N THR A 346 -3.92 -6.06 -9.14
CA THR A 346 -4.60 -6.19 -7.84
C THR A 346 -4.39 -7.58 -7.24
N GLU A 347 -4.57 -8.64 -8.04
CA GLU A 347 -4.29 -10.02 -7.61
C GLU A 347 -2.85 -10.16 -7.08
N GLU A 348 -1.87 -9.70 -7.86
CA GLU A 348 -0.47 -9.79 -7.47
C GLU A 348 -0.14 -8.93 -6.25
N ALA A 349 -0.68 -7.71 -6.12
CA ALA A 349 -0.46 -6.85 -4.96
C ALA A 349 -0.95 -7.50 -3.65
N ILE A 350 -2.10 -8.18 -3.67
CA ILE A 350 -2.63 -8.91 -2.50
C ILE A 350 -1.71 -10.09 -2.15
N VAL A 351 -1.28 -10.86 -3.13
CA VAL A 351 -0.39 -12.01 -2.87
C VAL A 351 0.99 -11.54 -2.41
N ASN A 352 1.50 -10.41 -2.92
CA ASN A 352 2.73 -9.79 -2.43
C ASN A 352 2.59 -9.33 -0.97
N ALA A 353 1.45 -8.77 -0.56
CA ALA A 353 1.18 -8.39 0.83
C ALA A 353 1.25 -9.62 1.78
N LEU A 354 0.74 -10.77 1.34
CA LEU A 354 0.82 -12.05 2.07
C LEU A 354 2.26 -12.56 2.16
N VAL A 355 2.95 -12.63 1.03
CA VAL A 355 4.31 -13.20 0.93
C VAL A 355 5.35 -12.35 1.66
N ALA A 356 5.24 -11.03 1.59
CA ALA A 356 6.19 -10.12 2.26
C ALA A 356 5.94 -9.98 3.77
N ALA A 357 4.81 -10.49 4.28
CA ALA A 357 4.49 -10.40 5.70
C ALA A 357 5.29 -11.40 6.54
N GLU A 358 5.63 -10.99 7.75
CA GLU A 358 6.34 -11.80 8.75
C GLU A 358 5.42 -12.05 9.93
N THR A 359 5.56 -13.23 10.56
CA THR A 359 4.84 -13.58 11.79
C THR A 359 4.94 -12.44 12.80
N MET A 360 3.82 -12.09 13.42
CA MET A 360 3.76 -10.98 14.36
C MET A 360 2.97 -11.36 15.61
N THR A 361 3.54 -11.02 16.76
CA THR A 361 2.85 -11.07 18.06
C THR A 361 2.39 -9.66 18.43
N GLY A 362 1.13 -9.53 18.84
CA GLY A 362 0.52 -8.29 19.30
C GLY A 362 -0.03 -8.40 20.72
N ARG A 363 -1.10 -7.64 20.99
CA ARG A 363 -1.75 -7.58 22.29
C ARG A 363 -2.17 -8.97 22.81
N ASP A 364 -2.13 -9.16 24.12
CA ASP A 364 -2.53 -10.39 24.81
C ASP A 364 -1.76 -11.64 24.36
N GLY A 365 -0.54 -11.45 23.82
CA GLY A 365 0.26 -12.54 23.28
C GLY A 365 -0.31 -13.16 22.00
N ARG A 366 -1.31 -12.55 21.37
CA ARG A 366 -1.90 -13.04 20.10
C ARG A 366 -0.84 -13.06 19.01
N ARG A 367 -0.57 -14.23 18.47
CA ARG A 367 0.41 -14.47 17.44
C ARG A 367 -0.28 -14.87 16.14
N ILE A 368 0.02 -14.15 15.07
CA ILE A 368 -0.48 -14.43 13.72
C ILE A 368 0.71 -14.84 12.86
N GLU A 369 0.61 -16.03 12.30
CA GLU A 369 1.67 -16.61 11.47
C GLU A 369 1.67 -16.02 10.06
N ALA A 370 2.87 -15.86 9.49
CA ALA A 370 3.04 -15.58 8.08
C ALA A 370 2.66 -16.79 7.22
N LEU A 371 2.38 -16.55 5.94
CA LEU A 371 2.20 -17.62 4.96
C LEU A 371 3.51 -18.42 4.81
N PRO A 372 3.54 -19.73 5.05
CA PRO A 372 4.77 -20.52 4.93
C PRO A 372 5.15 -20.71 3.46
N HIS A 373 6.29 -20.11 3.07
CA HIS A 373 6.75 -20.06 1.68
C HIS A 373 7.09 -21.41 1.08
N ASP A 374 7.69 -22.30 1.87
CA ASP A 374 8.03 -23.68 1.49
C ASP A 374 6.76 -24.47 1.13
N ARG A 375 5.69 -24.35 1.94
CA ARG A 375 4.40 -24.98 1.68
C ARG A 375 3.73 -24.41 0.44
N LEU A 376 3.75 -23.07 0.28
CA LEU A 376 3.22 -22.42 -0.91
C LEU A 376 3.93 -22.95 -2.17
N THR A 377 5.26 -22.91 -2.19
CA THR A 377 6.05 -23.36 -3.33
C THR A 377 5.80 -24.84 -3.67
N LEU A 378 5.63 -25.70 -2.66
CA LEU A 378 5.31 -27.13 -2.86
C LEU A 378 3.93 -27.30 -3.50
N LEU A 379 2.93 -26.54 -3.04
CA LEU A 379 1.55 -26.65 -3.54
C LEU A 379 1.40 -26.14 -4.98
N LEU A 380 2.17 -25.13 -5.36
CA LEU A 380 2.17 -24.59 -6.73
C LEU A 380 2.86 -25.50 -7.76
N LYS A 381 3.64 -26.50 -7.33
CA LYS A 381 4.30 -27.48 -8.22
C LYS A 381 3.43 -28.72 -8.53
N ARG A 382 2.27 -28.83 -7.89
CA ARG A 382 1.29 -29.92 -8.13
C ARG A 382 0.39 -29.59 -9.31
#